data_27730a3e5370890f5c7abaab76f11df9
#
_entry.id   27730a3e5370890f5c7abaab76f11df9
#
_cell.length_a   1.000
_cell.length_b   1.000
_cell.length_c   1.000
_cell.angle_alpha   90.00
_cell.angle_beta   90.00
_cell.angle_gamma   90.00
#
_symmetry.space_group_name_H-M   'P 1'
#
loop_
_entity.id
_entity.type
_entity.pdbx_description
1 polymer ?
#
loop_
_entity_poly.entity_id
_entity_poly.type
_entity_poly.pdbx_seq_one_letter_code
_entity_poly.pdbx_strand_id
1 'polypeptide(L)'
;MMKVLIGYDGSQSADAALVDLQRAGLPKEAEALIVSVADGMMVPETSAYELAGEALMSRRVTAGLLYAQKQTERVLKEAKDFASQARDQVRSYFPHWSIRTETLAGSAAFELISKANEWRPDLVVVGSHGRSAVSRFVLGSVSKKVVTDSGHSIRVSRGNVERDVNEPPKVVIGVDGSTEAEQAIRTVGSRVWPHGTEVRIVTVDESVWPRGMAHVLPLPAEMIGISNEGSFLKAKQMAEWAAEELGVIGLKVSVVQEKGDPRRVLIEQARAWDADSIFVGGRRFSSAFERLQLGSVATALVTKAHCSVEVVRS
;
A
#
# COMPACT_ATOMS: atom_id res chain seq x y z
N MET A 1 -2.75 -11.75 16.96
CA MET A 1 -3.92 -11.20 16.22
C MET A 1 -3.39 -10.17 15.24
N MET A 2 -3.78 -10.22 13.97
CA MET A 2 -3.34 -9.29 12.93
C MET A 2 -3.81 -7.87 13.22
N LYS A 3 -2.93 -6.89 13.02
CA LYS A 3 -3.23 -5.46 13.19
C LYS A 3 -3.25 -4.77 11.84
N VAL A 4 -4.34 -4.09 11.50
CA VAL A 4 -4.53 -3.39 10.23
C VAL A 4 -4.77 -1.90 10.48
N LEU A 5 -3.87 -1.04 10.02
CA LEU A 5 -4.05 0.41 10.04
C LEU A 5 -4.61 0.88 8.72
N ILE A 6 -5.74 1.57 8.75
CA ILE A 6 -6.45 2.02 7.55
C ILE A 6 -6.47 3.55 7.54
N GLY A 7 -5.80 4.14 6.54
CA GLY A 7 -5.90 5.57 6.26
C GLY A 7 -7.15 5.87 5.42
N TYR A 8 -8.04 6.72 5.93
CA TYR A 8 -9.31 7.02 5.27
C TYR A 8 -9.59 8.52 5.26
N ASP A 9 -9.90 9.06 4.07
CA ASP A 9 -10.13 10.51 3.85
C ASP A 9 -11.51 10.84 3.26
N GLY A 10 -12.42 9.86 3.16
CA GLY A 10 -13.74 10.02 2.57
C GLY A 10 -13.74 10.12 1.05
N SER A 11 -12.62 9.83 0.37
CA SER A 11 -12.56 9.79 -1.09
C SER A 11 -13.14 8.48 -1.64
N GLN A 12 -13.56 8.49 -2.90
CA GLN A 12 -13.97 7.27 -3.61
C GLN A 12 -12.87 6.20 -3.64
N SER A 13 -11.61 6.61 -3.66
CA SER A 13 -10.47 5.70 -3.60
C SER A 13 -10.31 5.08 -2.21
N ALA A 14 -10.63 5.81 -1.16
CA ALA A 14 -10.65 5.29 0.20
C ALA A 14 -11.83 4.31 0.39
N ASP A 15 -13.01 4.62 -0.15
CA ASP A 15 -14.15 3.68 -0.16
C ASP A 15 -13.82 2.39 -0.92
N ALA A 16 -13.22 2.52 -2.11
CA ALA A 16 -12.76 1.37 -2.89
C ALA A 16 -11.70 0.55 -2.13
N ALA A 17 -10.87 1.20 -1.30
CA ALA A 17 -9.91 0.50 -0.45
C ALA A 17 -10.59 -0.35 0.61
N LEU A 18 -11.67 0.11 1.22
CA LEU A 18 -12.43 -0.69 2.19
C LEU A 18 -13.09 -1.92 1.54
N VAL A 19 -13.64 -1.76 0.33
CA VAL A 19 -14.20 -2.88 -0.44
C VAL A 19 -13.13 -3.91 -0.80
N ASP A 20 -11.94 -3.44 -1.22
CA ASP A 20 -10.80 -4.28 -1.61
C ASP A 20 -10.30 -5.19 -0.46
N LEU A 21 -10.46 -4.77 0.80
CA LEU A 21 -10.07 -5.60 1.94
C LEU A 21 -10.76 -6.96 1.97
N GLN A 22 -11.98 -7.08 1.46
CA GLN A 22 -12.73 -8.35 1.40
C GLN A 22 -12.06 -9.37 0.46
N ARG A 23 -11.22 -8.90 -0.47
CA ARG A 23 -10.50 -9.72 -1.45
C ARG A 23 -8.99 -9.82 -1.14
N ALA A 24 -8.57 -9.35 0.04
CA ALA A 24 -7.16 -9.31 0.45
C ALA A 24 -6.71 -10.54 1.27
N GLY A 25 -7.55 -11.55 1.42
CA GLY A 25 -7.25 -12.75 2.21
C GLY A 25 -7.03 -12.45 3.70
N LEU A 26 -7.70 -11.43 4.24
CA LEU A 26 -7.54 -11.05 5.65
C LEU A 26 -8.25 -12.04 6.58
N PRO A 27 -7.75 -12.22 7.83
CA PRO A 27 -8.33 -13.17 8.76
C PRO A 27 -9.72 -12.70 9.22
N LYS A 28 -10.52 -13.68 9.68
CA LYS A 28 -11.87 -13.41 10.23
C LYS A 28 -11.83 -12.56 11.48
N GLU A 29 -10.75 -12.61 12.25
CA GLU A 29 -10.53 -11.84 13.47
C GLU A 29 -9.25 -11.02 13.35
N ALA A 30 -9.35 -9.72 13.57
CA ALA A 30 -8.22 -8.79 13.54
C ALA A 30 -8.51 -7.55 14.40
N GLU A 31 -7.47 -6.78 14.69
CA GLU A 31 -7.58 -5.43 15.20
C GLU A 31 -7.44 -4.43 14.06
N ALA A 32 -8.38 -3.53 13.91
CA ALA A 32 -8.30 -2.43 12.95
C ALA A 32 -8.22 -1.09 13.66
N LEU A 33 -7.31 -0.24 13.20
CA LEU A 33 -7.25 1.17 13.57
C LEU A 33 -7.50 2.00 12.31
N ILE A 34 -8.63 2.70 12.28
CA ILE A 34 -8.97 3.60 11.18
C ILE A 34 -8.53 5.01 11.58
N VAL A 35 -7.67 5.59 10.77
CA VAL A 35 -7.12 6.93 10.98
C VAL A 35 -7.61 7.85 9.88
N SER A 36 -8.27 8.93 10.30
CA SER A 36 -8.62 10.05 9.42
C SER A 36 -7.85 11.29 9.87
N VAL A 37 -7.23 11.97 8.93
CA VAL A 37 -6.39 13.14 9.24
C VAL A 37 -7.06 14.41 8.73
N ALA A 38 -7.28 15.35 9.66
CA ALA A 38 -7.69 16.70 9.35
C ALA A 38 -6.47 17.46 8.76
N ASP A 39 -6.45 17.65 7.44
CA ASP A 39 -5.36 18.34 6.74
C ASP A 39 -5.57 19.86 6.87
N GLY A 40 -4.58 20.54 7.40
CA GLY A 40 -4.61 22.01 7.55
C GLY A 40 -3.72 22.52 8.68
N MET A 41 -3.57 23.86 8.69
CA MET A 41 -2.86 24.54 9.77
C MET A 41 -3.79 24.59 11.01
N MET A 42 -3.43 23.79 12.03
CA MET A 42 -4.17 23.77 13.29
C MET A 42 -3.85 25.01 14.11
N VAL A 43 -4.87 25.74 14.49
CA VAL A 43 -4.75 26.81 15.49
C VAL A 43 -5.11 26.20 16.85
N PRO A 44 -4.17 26.10 17.81
CA PRO A 44 -4.47 25.58 19.14
C PRO A 44 -5.53 26.44 19.83
N GLU A 45 -6.48 25.80 20.53
CA GLU A 45 -7.54 26.52 21.27
C GLU A 45 -6.97 27.52 22.28
N THR A 46 -5.88 27.16 22.97
CA THR A 46 -5.20 28.00 23.97
C THR A 46 -4.59 29.28 23.38
N SER A 47 -4.03 29.22 22.17
CA SER A 47 -3.37 30.40 21.58
C SER A 47 -4.33 31.52 21.22
N ALA A 48 -5.59 31.24 20.94
CA ALA A 48 -6.58 32.28 20.62
C ALA A 48 -7.02 33.05 21.88
N TYR A 49 -7.10 32.40 23.05
CA TYR A 49 -7.45 33.06 24.31
C TYR A 49 -6.27 33.81 24.91
N GLU A 50 -5.05 33.32 24.83
CA GLU A 50 -3.84 33.97 25.29
C GLU A 50 -3.50 35.19 24.42
N LEU A 51 -3.64 35.09 23.12
CA LEU A 51 -3.41 36.22 22.19
C LEU A 51 -4.53 37.26 22.24
N ALA A 52 -5.76 36.92 22.64
CA ALA A 52 -6.86 37.86 22.83
C ALA A 52 -6.74 38.63 24.17
N GLY A 53 -5.99 38.10 25.15
CA GLY A 53 -5.76 38.72 26.46
C GLY A 53 -4.73 39.87 26.44
N GLU A 54 -3.86 39.94 25.45
CA GLU A 54 -2.95 41.06 25.27
C GLU A 54 -3.64 42.21 24.50
N ALA A 55 -3.98 43.25 25.19
CA ALA A 55 -4.89 44.36 24.88
C ALA A 55 -4.53 45.26 23.68
N LEU A 56 -3.84 44.75 22.65
CA LEU A 56 -3.43 45.50 21.45
C LEU A 56 -3.75 44.83 20.10
N MET A 57 -4.48 43.72 20.07
CA MET A 57 -4.84 43.09 18.79
C MET A 57 -5.99 43.80 18.10
N SER A 58 -5.75 44.21 16.85
CA SER A 58 -6.80 44.84 16.04
C SER A 58 -7.98 43.89 15.84
N ARG A 59 -9.23 44.39 15.78
CA ARG A 59 -10.45 43.63 15.51
C ARG A 59 -10.31 42.66 14.34
N ARG A 60 -9.47 42.98 13.34
CA ARG A 60 -9.20 42.13 12.17
C ARG A 60 -8.42 40.87 12.52
N VAL A 61 -7.43 40.93 13.43
CA VAL A 61 -6.64 39.79 13.87
C VAL A 61 -7.51 38.82 14.69
N THR A 62 -8.32 39.39 15.60
CA THR A 62 -9.27 38.55 16.42
C THR A 62 -10.31 37.86 15.52
N ALA A 63 -10.88 38.55 14.54
CA ALA A 63 -11.82 37.94 13.59
C ALA A 63 -11.14 36.85 12.72
N GLY A 64 -9.89 37.07 12.32
CA GLY A 64 -9.09 36.04 11.59
C GLY A 64 -8.83 34.78 12.41
N LEU A 65 -8.49 34.94 13.69
CA LEU A 65 -8.28 33.80 14.61
C LEU A 65 -9.56 33.00 14.85
N LEU A 66 -10.69 33.69 15.11
CA LEU A 66 -11.99 33.05 15.27
C LEU A 66 -12.43 32.29 14.00
N TYR A 67 -12.17 32.86 12.83
CA TYR A 67 -12.43 32.19 11.56
C TYR A 67 -11.57 30.94 11.41
N ALA A 68 -10.26 31.04 11.69
CA ALA A 68 -9.34 29.90 11.63
C ALA A 68 -9.72 28.79 12.61
N GLN A 69 -10.14 29.13 13.85
CA GLN A 69 -10.67 28.16 14.81
C GLN A 69 -11.89 27.41 14.27
N LYS A 70 -12.90 28.16 13.76
CA LYS A 70 -14.09 27.53 13.17
C LYS A 70 -13.77 26.61 12.00
N GLN A 71 -12.79 26.96 11.19
CA GLN A 71 -12.33 26.07 10.11
C GLN A 71 -11.65 24.82 10.66
N THR A 72 -10.80 24.95 11.69
CA THR A 72 -10.17 23.84 12.39
C THR A 72 -11.21 22.87 12.96
N GLU A 73 -12.20 23.39 13.70
CA GLU A 73 -13.30 22.58 14.26
C GLU A 73 -14.10 21.84 13.16
N ARG A 74 -14.37 22.53 12.06
CA ARG A 74 -15.10 21.94 10.92
C ARG A 74 -14.31 20.79 10.30
N VAL A 75 -13.00 20.96 10.03
CA VAL A 75 -12.16 19.94 9.39
C VAL A 75 -11.94 18.74 10.33
N LEU A 76 -11.79 18.98 11.64
CA LEU A 76 -11.72 17.92 12.64
C LEU A 76 -13.03 17.12 12.73
N LYS A 77 -14.17 17.81 12.70
CA LYS A 77 -15.48 17.15 12.70
C LYS A 77 -15.65 16.29 11.45
N GLU A 78 -15.33 16.84 10.28
CA GLU A 78 -15.40 16.10 9.01
C GLU A 78 -14.51 14.84 9.04
N ALA A 79 -13.27 14.94 9.53
CA ALA A 79 -12.38 13.80 9.67
C ALA A 79 -12.93 12.75 10.65
N LYS A 80 -13.58 13.17 11.75
CA LYS A 80 -14.25 12.27 12.71
C LYS A 80 -15.45 11.56 12.07
N ASP A 81 -16.24 12.28 11.28
CA ASP A 81 -17.38 11.71 10.56
C ASP A 81 -16.90 10.66 9.53
N PHE A 82 -15.82 10.94 8.79
CA PHE A 82 -15.18 9.98 7.89
C PHE A 82 -14.69 8.73 8.61
N ALA A 83 -13.96 8.88 9.72
CA ALA A 83 -13.50 7.73 10.49
C ALA A 83 -14.66 6.87 11.00
N SER A 84 -15.78 7.49 11.40
CA SER A 84 -16.99 6.78 11.84
C SER A 84 -17.67 6.04 10.69
N GLN A 85 -17.81 6.68 9.53
CA GLN A 85 -18.35 6.05 8.32
C GLN A 85 -17.52 4.82 7.92
N ALA A 86 -16.20 4.96 7.85
CA ALA A 86 -15.31 3.87 7.52
C ALA A 86 -15.41 2.71 8.53
N ARG A 87 -15.51 3.02 9.84
CA ARG A 87 -15.72 2.00 10.88
C ARG A 87 -16.98 1.19 10.64
N ASP A 88 -18.08 1.85 10.35
CA ASP A 88 -19.38 1.18 10.18
C ASP A 88 -19.37 0.31 8.91
N GLN A 89 -18.70 0.78 7.85
CA GLN A 89 -18.49 0.01 6.63
C GLN A 89 -17.56 -1.20 6.85
N VAL A 90 -16.40 -1.02 7.49
CA VAL A 90 -15.50 -2.15 7.80
C VAL A 90 -16.17 -3.16 8.72
N ARG A 91 -16.98 -2.71 9.69
CA ARG A 91 -17.75 -3.61 10.57
C ARG A 91 -18.77 -4.44 9.81
N SER A 92 -19.38 -3.91 8.75
CA SER A 92 -20.31 -4.68 7.90
C SER A 92 -19.61 -5.78 7.11
N TYR A 93 -18.35 -5.58 6.71
CA TYR A 93 -17.54 -6.56 6.00
C TYR A 93 -16.86 -7.57 6.93
N PHE A 94 -16.43 -7.11 8.12
CA PHE A 94 -15.65 -7.87 9.09
C PHE A 94 -16.29 -7.76 10.49
N PRO A 95 -17.41 -8.46 10.74
CA PRO A 95 -18.18 -8.31 11.99
C PRO A 95 -17.42 -8.74 13.25
N HIS A 96 -16.38 -9.56 13.11
CA HIS A 96 -15.56 -10.05 14.24
C HIS A 96 -14.27 -9.25 14.45
N TRP A 97 -14.06 -8.17 13.69
CA TRP A 97 -12.89 -7.32 13.92
C TRP A 97 -13.12 -6.36 15.10
N SER A 98 -12.08 -6.18 15.92
CA SER A 98 -12.02 -5.09 16.90
C SER A 98 -11.61 -3.81 16.20
N ILE A 99 -12.56 -2.87 16.00
CA ILE A 99 -12.32 -1.67 15.22
C ILE A 99 -12.29 -0.44 16.11
N ARG A 100 -11.18 0.29 16.07
CA ARG A 100 -11.02 1.60 16.71
C ARG A 100 -10.85 2.68 15.63
N THR A 101 -11.25 3.91 15.98
CA THR A 101 -11.09 5.07 15.12
C THR A 101 -10.27 6.13 15.83
N GLU A 102 -9.42 6.82 15.08
CA GLU A 102 -8.64 7.95 15.57
C GLU A 102 -8.68 9.08 14.56
N THR A 103 -8.82 10.31 15.05
CA THR A 103 -8.78 11.52 14.22
C THR A 103 -7.55 12.30 14.62
N LEU A 104 -6.67 12.52 13.66
CA LEU A 104 -5.43 13.25 13.83
C LEU A 104 -5.49 14.56 13.07
N ALA A 105 -4.57 15.45 13.36
CA ALA A 105 -4.48 16.76 12.74
C ALA A 105 -3.05 17.03 12.27
N GLY A 106 -2.89 17.45 11.01
CA GLY A 106 -1.57 17.71 10.44
C GLY A 106 -1.43 17.19 9.02
N SER A 107 -0.21 16.85 8.63
CA SER A 107 0.07 16.23 7.33
C SER A 107 -0.34 14.77 7.31
N ALA A 108 -1.32 14.40 6.49
CA ALA A 108 -1.90 13.05 6.45
C ALA A 108 -0.84 11.95 6.31
N ALA A 109 0.16 12.14 5.45
CA ALA A 109 1.22 11.14 5.28
C ALA A 109 2.10 11.00 6.52
N PHE A 110 2.46 12.13 7.16
CA PHE A 110 3.29 12.13 8.37
C PHE A 110 2.56 11.49 9.54
N GLU A 111 1.31 11.87 9.76
CA GLU A 111 0.48 11.33 10.85
C GLU A 111 0.24 9.82 10.70
N LEU A 112 -0.05 9.35 9.47
CA LEU A 112 -0.21 7.92 9.19
C LEU A 112 1.08 7.12 9.45
N ILE A 113 2.24 7.65 9.02
CA ILE A 113 3.54 6.99 9.24
C ILE A 113 3.89 7.00 10.73
N SER A 114 3.68 8.12 11.42
CA SER A 114 3.91 8.24 12.86
C SER A 114 3.05 7.24 13.65
N LYS A 115 1.75 7.16 13.32
CA LYS A 115 0.83 6.22 13.93
C LYS A 115 1.20 4.76 13.62
N ALA A 116 1.64 4.46 12.41
CA ALA A 116 2.13 3.14 12.06
C ALA A 116 3.37 2.75 12.90
N ASN A 117 4.32 3.67 13.09
CA ASN A 117 5.48 3.42 13.93
C ASN A 117 5.15 3.23 15.42
N GLU A 118 4.15 3.96 15.93
CA GLU A 118 3.65 3.84 17.30
C GLU A 118 2.89 2.52 17.51
N TRP A 119 1.89 2.26 16.67
CA TRP A 119 0.97 1.14 16.85
C TRP A 119 1.47 -0.19 16.28
N ARG A 120 2.48 -0.15 15.39
CA ARG A 120 3.14 -1.30 14.75
C ARG A 120 2.14 -2.27 14.11
N PRO A 121 1.42 -1.83 13.07
CA PRO A 121 0.51 -2.69 12.33
C PRO A 121 1.28 -3.73 11.50
N ASP A 122 0.65 -4.87 11.26
CA ASP A 122 1.12 -5.86 10.29
C ASP A 122 0.86 -5.40 8.85
N LEU A 123 -0.18 -4.56 8.66
CA LEU A 123 -0.55 -4.02 7.36
C LEU A 123 -1.07 -2.58 7.49
N VAL A 124 -0.53 -1.68 6.68
CA VAL A 124 -1.08 -0.34 6.45
C VAL A 124 -1.85 -0.34 5.13
N VAL A 125 -3.08 0.16 5.14
CA VAL A 125 -3.96 0.23 3.96
C VAL A 125 -4.26 1.68 3.63
N VAL A 126 -4.05 2.04 2.38
CA VAL A 126 -4.38 3.38 1.86
C VAL A 126 -5.02 3.26 0.48
N GLY A 127 -5.91 4.17 0.14
CA GLY A 127 -6.40 4.33 -1.23
C GLY A 127 -5.27 4.75 -2.17
N SER A 128 -5.45 4.56 -3.47
CA SER A 128 -4.43 4.95 -4.45
C SER A 128 -4.32 6.46 -4.65
N HIS A 129 -5.38 7.22 -4.39
CA HIS A 129 -5.42 8.69 -4.52
C HIS A 129 -6.44 9.27 -3.53
N GLY A 130 -6.36 10.58 -3.27
CA GLY A 130 -7.26 11.28 -2.37
C GLY A 130 -8.35 12.07 -3.11
N ARG A 131 -9.10 12.91 -2.36
CA ARG A 131 -10.25 13.71 -2.84
C ARG A 131 -9.96 14.67 -4.01
N SER A 132 -8.71 15.10 -4.18
CA SER A 132 -8.31 16.08 -5.20
C SER A 132 -7.84 15.47 -6.52
N ALA A 133 -7.81 14.16 -6.66
CA ALA A 133 -7.25 13.52 -7.85
C ALA A 133 -8.22 13.53 -9.03
N VAL A 134 -7.73 14.01 -10.16
CA VAL A 134 -8.48 14.12 -11.43
C VAL A 134 -8.43 12.82 -12.25
N SER A 135 -7.55 11.86 -11.91
CA SER A 135 -7.33 10.64 -12.68
C SER A 135 -7.10 9.41 -11.79
N ARG A 136 -7.77 8.29 -12.11
CA ARG A 136 -7.63 6.99 -11.43
C ARG A 136 -6.23 6.35 -11.59
N PHE A 137 -5.39 6.89 -12.47
CA PHE A 137 -4.06 6.34 -12.79
C PHE A 137 -2.91 7.07 -12.09
N VAL A 138 -3.19 8.07 -11.26
CA VAL A 138 -2.15 8.84 -10.57
C VAL A 138 -2.12 8.44 -9.09
N LEU A 139 -0.96 7.98 -8.62
CA LEU A 139 -0.75 7.72 -7.20
C LEU A 139 -0.76 9.05 -6.43
N GLY A 140 -1.62 9.15 -5.42
CA GLY A 140 -1.72 10.34 -4.57
C GLY A 140 -0.44 10.61 -3.77
N SER A 141 -0.23 11.87 -3.40
CA SER A 141 0.95 12.30 -2.63
C SER A 141 1.06 11.60 -1.28
N VAL A 142 -0.06 11.42 -0.57
CA VAL A 142 -0.13 10.73 0.73
C VAL A 142 0.26 9.27 0.54
N SER A 143 -0.39 8.55 -0.37
CA SER A 143 -0.15 7.12 -0.63
C SER A 143 1.29 6.89 -1.10
N LYS A 144 1.81 7.75 -1.99
CA LYS A 144 3.21 7.70 -2.42
C LYS A 144 4.17 7.85 -1.24
N LYS A 145 3.95 8.85 -0.39
CA LYS A 145 4.82 9.10 0.76
C LYS A 145 4.74 7.98 1.80
N VAL A 146 3.53 7.47 2.09
CA VAL A 146 3.34 6.34 3.01
C VAL A 146 4.06 5.09 2.49
N VAL A 147 3.92 4.75 1.21
CA VAL A 147 4.62 3.59 0.61
C VAL A 147 6.14 3.77 0.61
N THR A 148 6.65 4.98 0.40
CA THR A 148 8.09 5.22 0.35
C THR A 148 8.72 5.20 1.75
N ASP A 149 8.11 5.90 2.70
CA ASP A 149 8.75 6.27 3.97
C ASP A 149 8.35 5.35 5.14
N SER A 150 7.28 4.55 5.02
CA SER A 150 6.88 3.63 6.07
C SER A 150 7.74 2.36 6.09
N GLY A 151 8.10 1.90 7.28
CA GLY A 151 8.80 0.63 7.50
C GLY A 151 7.91 -0.62 7.51
N HIS A 152 6.59 -0.46 7.36
CA HIS A 152 5.58 -1.53 7.46
C HIS A 152 5.16 -2.06 6.09
N SER A 153 4.53 -3.23 6.06
CA SER A 153 3.85 -3.71 4.84
C SER A 153 2.70 -2.79 4.48
N ILE A 154 2.56 -2.45 3.20
CA ILE A 154 1.56 -1.49 2.74
C ILE A 154 0.77 -2.04 1.57
N ARG A 155 -0.54 -1.94 1.68
CA ARG A 155 -1.48 -2.18 0.59
C ARG A 155 -1.97 -0.85 0.05
N VAL A 156 -1.61 -0.56 -1.20
CA VAL A 156 -2.21 0.52 -1.98
C VAL A 156 -3.40 -0.08 -2.72
N SER A 157 -4.57 0.21 -2.23
CA SER A 157 -5.79 -0.41 -2.74
C SER A 157 -6.35 0.33 -3.94
N ARG A 158 -6.76 -0.46 -4.93
CA ARG A 158 -7.48 -0.03 -6.14
C ARG A 158 -8.67 -0.97 -6.34
N GLY A 159 -9.58 -0.97 -5.35
CA GLY A 159 -10.74 -1.85 -5.38
C GLY A 159 -11.56 -1.65 -6.67
N ASN A 160 -11.86 -2.74 -7.34
CA ASN A 160 -12.87 -2.74 -8.37
C ASN A 160 -14.23 -2.98 -7.69
N VAL A 161 -14.97 -1.90 -7.48
CA VAL A 161 -16.28 -1.93 -6.79
C VAL A 161 -17.33 -2.74 -7.57
N GLU A 162 -17.12 -2.94 -8.87
CA GLU A 162 -18.03 -3.69 -9.75
C GLU A 162 -17.80 -5.22 -9.68
N ARG A 163 -16.71 -5.66 -9.05
CA ARG A 163 -16.37 -7.08 -9.00
C ARG A 163 -17.18 -7.79 -7.91
N ASP A 164 -17.75 -8.94 -8.25
CA ASP A 164 -18.45 -9.78 -7.27
C ASP A 164 -17.48 -10.27 -6.19
N VAL A 165 -17.80 -9.97 -4.94
CA VAL A 165 -17.01 -10.41 -3.78
C VAL A 165 -17.03 -11.93 -3.59
N ASN A 166 -17.98 -12.64 -4.22
CA ASN A 166 -18.07 -14.09 -4.19
C ASN A 166 -17.17 -14.76 -5.23
N GLU A 167 -16.67 -14.03 -6.23
CA GLU A 167 -15.70 -14.59 -7.16
C GLU A 167 -14.35 -14.79 -6.45
N PRO A 168 -13.71 -15.98 -6.63
CA PRO A 168 -12.40 -16.24 -6.04
C PRO A 168 -11.36 -15.19 -6.46
N PRO A 169 -10.57 -14.64 -5.53
CA PRO A 169 -9.53 -13.68 -5.86
C PRO A 169 -8.44 -14.26 -6.76
N LYS A 170 -7.90 -13.40 -7.62
CA LYS A 170 -6.72 -13.66 -8.45
C LYS A 170 -5.54 -12.83 -7.96
N VAL A 171 -4.51 -13.50 -7.51
CA VAL A 171 -3.34 -12.89 -6.87
C VAL A 171 -2.10 -13.13 -7.71
N VAL A 172 -1.37 -12.07 -8.06
CA VAL A 172 -0.04 -12.15 -8.68
C VAL A 172 1.02 -11.99 -7.60
N ILE A 173 2.06 -12.82 -7.62
CA ILE A 173 3.25 -12.66 -6.80
C ILE A 173 4.45 -12.46 -7.70
N GLY A 174 5.15 -11.32 -7.58
CA GLY A 174 6.42 -11.08 -8.27
C GLY A 174 7.58 -11.67 -7.47
N VAL A 175 8.37 -12.55 -8.11
CA VAL A 175 9.46 -13.28 -7.46
C VAL A 175 10.77 -13.06 -8.22
N ASP A 176 11.80 -12.56 -7.50
CA ASP A 176 13.15 -12.27 -8.00
C ASP A 176 14.25 -13.07 -7.30
N GLY A 177 13.87 -14.02 -6.42
CA GLY A 177 14.80 -14.83 -5.64
C GLY A 177 15.37 -14.13 -4.41
N SER A 178 14.85 -12.94 -4.05
CA SER A 178 15.25 -12.21 -2.84
C SER A 178 14.50 -12.73 -1.60
N THR A 179 15.04 -12.40 -0.42
CA THR A 179 14.40 -12.67 0.87
C THR A 179 13.08 -11.91 1.01
N GLU A 180 12.98 -10.75 0.40
CA GLU A 180 11.77 -9.93 0.38
C GLU A 180 10.67 -10.57 -0.49
N ALA A 181 11.04 -11.20 -1.61
CA ALA A 181 10.10 -11.97 -2.42
C ALA A 181 9.63 -13.22 -1.67
N GLU A 182 10.51 -13.91 -0.94
CA GLU A 182 10.13 -15.02 -0.06
C GLU A 182 9.13 -14.56 1.00
N GLN A 183 9.33 -13.38 1.59
CA GLN A 183 8.40 -12.83 2.57
C GLN A 183 7.02 -12.51 1.94
N ALA A 184 6.97 -12.06 0.69
CA ALA A 184 5.71 -11.87 -0.03
C ALA A 184 4.97 -13.20 -0.23
N ILE A 185 5.68 -14.27 -0.60
CA ILE A 185 5.11 -15.63 -0.72
C ILE A 185 4.55 -16.10 0.63
N ARG A 186 5.34 -16.00 1.70
CA ARG A 186 4.91 -16.38 3.06
C ARG A 186 3.70 -15.57 3.54
N THR A 187 3.65 -14.28 3.19
CA THR A 187 2.50 -13.41 3.50
C THR A 187 1.24 -13.92 2.81
N VAL A 188 1.29 -14.25 1.52
CA VAL A 188 0.16 -14.84 0.80
C VAL A 188 -0.23 -16.18 1.41
N GLY A 189 0.74 -17.04 1.74
CA GLY A 189 0.51 -18.34 2.36
C GLY A 189 -0.11 -18.30 3.76
N SER A 190 0.14 -17.23 4.52
CA SER A 190 -0.42 -17.03 5.88
C SER A 190 -1.82 -16.43 5.91
N ARG A 191 -2.35 -15.99 4.76
CA ARG A 191 -3.68 -15.37 4.63
C ARG A 191 -4.80 -16.40 4.58
N VAL A 192 -6.01 -15.95 4.89
CA VAL A 192 -7.24 -16.75 4.83
C VAL A 192 -7.96 -16.44 3.51
N TRP A 193 -7.66 -17.21 2.50
CA TRP A 193 -8.23 -17.01 1.17
C TRP A 193 -9.57 -17.76 1.00
N PRO A 194 -10.52 -17.19 0.25
CA PRO A 194 -11.70 -17.92 -0.20
C PRO A 194 -11.34 -19.15 -1.03
N HIS A 195 -12.18 -20.19 -0.95
CA HIS A 195 -12.00 -21.39 -1.78
C HIS A 195 -11.99 -21.03 -3.28
N GLY A 196 -11.06 -21.64 -4.00
CA GLY A 196 -10.91 -21.39 -5.43
C GLY A 196 -9.99 -20.23 -5.78
N THR A 197 -9.43 -19.50 -4.78
CA THR A 197 -8.44 -18.45 -5.02
C THR A 197 -7.32 -18.95 -5.91
N GLU A 198 -6.98 -18.15 -6.92
CA GLU A 198 -5.95 -18.43 -7.89
C GLU A 198 -4.72 -17.56 -7.63
N VAL A 199 -3.54 -18.16 -7.67
CA VAL A 199 -2.26 -17.48 -7.51
C VAL A 199 -1.40 -17.68 -8.75
N ARG A 200 -0.87 -16.58 -9.27
CA ARG A 200 0.10 -16.59 -10.35
C ARG A 200 1.43 -16.08 -9.85
N ILE A 201 2.43 -16.95 -9.81
CA ILE A 201 3.80 -16.60 -9.48
C ILE A 201 4.51 -16.20 -10.77
N VAL A 202 5.06 -14.99 -10.80
CA VAL A 202 5.73 -14.43 -12.00
C VAL A 202 7.19 -14.18 -11.69
N THR A 203 8.06 -14.82 -12.47
CA THR A 203 9.50 -14.56 -12.49
C THR A 203 9.91 -13.93 -13.82
N VAL A 204 10.85 -13.01 -13.78
CA VAL A 204 11.27 -12.27 -14.97
C VAL A 204 12.77 -12.39 -15.16
N ASP A 205 13.16 -12.89 -16.33
CA ASP A 205 14.55 -12.92 -16.78
C ASP A 205 14.91 -11.56 -17.41
N GLU A 206 15.70 -10.76 -16.70
CA GLU A 206 16.18 -9.45 -17.14
C GLU A 206 17.38 -9.53 -18.10
N SER A 207 17.78 -10.74 -18.54
CA SER A 207 18.99 -10.93 -19.39
C SER A 207 18.91 -10.26 -20.77
N VAL A 208 17.75 -9.71 -21.13
CA VAL A 208 17.57 -8.90 -22.34
C VAL A 208 17.86 -7.43 -22.05
N TRP A 209 19.11 -7.10 -21.83
CA TRP A 209 19.54 -5.69 -21.77
C TRP A 209 19.32 -4.98 -23.11
N PRO A 210 18.84 -3.71 -23.12
CA PRO A 210 18.72 -2.95 -24.37
C PRO A 210 20.11 -2.87 -25.03
N ARG A 211 20.23 -3.40 -26.22
CA ARG A 211 21.48 -3.40 -27.02
C ARG A 211 22.13 -2.01 -27.12
N GLY A 212 21.43 -0.93 -26.79
CA GLY A 212 21.92 0.45 -26.84
C GLY A 212 22.82 0.87 -25.67
N MET A 213 22.81 0.19 -24.50
CA MET A 213 23.68 0.55 -23.39
C MET A 213 25.02 -0.20 -23.36
N ALA A 214 25.16 -1.26 -24.11
CA ALA A 214 26.45 -1.99 -24.26
C ALA A 214 27.57 -1.12 -24.86
N HIS A 215 27.23 -0.02 -25.54
CA HIS A 215 28.20 0.93 -26.09
C HIS A 215 28.70 1.99 -25.10
N VAL A 216 28.09 2.12 -23.93
CA VAL A 216 28.43 3.19 -22.97
C VAL A 216 29.36 2.70 -21.86
N LEU A 217 29.37 1.39 -21.57
CA LEU A 217 30.25 0.77 -20.56
C LEU A 217 30.81 -0.52 -21.15
N PRO A 218 32.12 -0.58 -21.45
CA PRO A 218 32.77 -1.78 -21.93
C PRO A 218 33.03 -2.77 -20.80
N LEU A 219 31.95 -3.33 -20.22
CA LEU A 219 32.05 -4.49 -19.35
C LEU A 219 32.03 -5.75 -20.22
N PRO A 220 32.88 -6.74 -19.94
CA PRO A 220 32.86 -8.02 -20.62
C PRO A 220 31.47 -8.63 -20.55
N ALA A 221 30.88 -9.01 -21.70
CA ALA A 221 29.53 -9.59 -21.77
C ALA A 221 29.37 -10.83 -20.87
N GLU A 222 30.47 -11.54 -20.61
CA GLU A 222 30.57 -12.69 -19.70
C GLU A 222 30.32 -12.30 -18.22
N MET A 223 30.76 -11.12 -17.78
CA MET A 223 30.50 -10.66 -16.40
C MET A 223 29.04 -10.22 -16.18
N ILE A 224 28.38 -9.74 -17.21
CA ILE A 224 26.98 -9.29 -17.15
C ILE A 224 26.03 -10.49 -17.21
N GLY A 225 26.33 -11.50 -18.04
CA GLY A 225 25.54 -12.72 -18.18
C GLY A 225 25.55 -13.59 -16.93
N ILE A 226 26.71 -13.81 -16.31
CA ILE A 226 26.86 -14.71 -15.16
C ILE A 226 26.09 -14.21 -13.92
N SER A 227 26.01 -12.90 -13.71
CA SER A 227 25.30 -12.35 -12.54
C SER A 227 23.77 -12.46 -12.69
N ASN A 228 23.23 -12.36 -13.90
CA ASN A 228 21.78 -12.43 -14.14
C ASN A 228 21.26 -13.88 -14.17
N GLU A 229 22.01 -14.81 -14.76
CA GLU A 229 21.62 -16.22 -14.81
C GLU A 229 21.48 -16.83 -13.42
N GLY A 230 22.43 -16.53 -12.51
CA GLY A 230 22.35 -17.01 -11.12
C GLY A 230 21.17 -16.45 -10.34
N SER A 231 20.81 -15.19 -10.57
CA SER A 231 19.63 -14.56 -9.93
C SER A 231 18.33 -15.13 -10.46
N PHE A 232 18.24 -15.32 -11.79
CA PHE A 232 17.04 -15.91 -12.40
C PHE A 232 16.85 -17.38 -12.00
N LEU A 233 17.93 -18.16 -11.89
CA LEU A 233 17.84 -19.53 -11.39
C LEU A 233 17.29 -19.61 -9.96
N LYS A 234 17.75 -18.70 -9.07
CA LYS A 234 17.20 -18.60 -7.72
C LYS A 234 15.72 -18.21 -7.73
N ALA A 235 15.33 -17.26 -8.56
CA ALA A 235 13.93 -16.86 -8.71
C ALA A 235 13.07 -18.03 -9.19
N LYS A 236 13.55 -18.82 -10.14
CA LYS A 236 12.87 -20.03 -10.64
C LYS A 236 12.70 -21.08 -9.55
N GLN A 237 13.76 -21.42 -8.83
CA GLN A 237 13.70 -22.37 -7.72
C GLN A 237 12.74 -21.91 -6.61
N MET A 238 12.75 -20.63 -6.28
CA MET A 238 11.84 -20.05 -5.32
C MET A 238 10.38 -20.10 -5.81
N ALA A 239 10.13 -19.88 -7.10
CA ALA A 239 8.79 -19.96 -7.68
C ALA A 239 8.26 -21.41 -7.67
N GLU A 240 9.10 -22.40 -7.95
CA GLU A 240 8.74 -23.82 -7.87
C GLU A 240 8.41 -24.22 -6.42
N TRP A 241 9.27 -23.86 -5.46
CA TRP A 241 9.01 -24.06 -4.05
C TRP A 241 7.70 -23.38 -3.59
N ALA A 242 7.48 -22.13 -3.99
CA ALA A 242 6.28 -21.40 -3.63
C ALA A 242 5.01 -22.05 -4.21
N ALA A 243 5.09 -22.61 -5.41
CA ALA A 243 3.95 -23.30 -6.02
C ALA A 243 3.56 -24.57 -5.24
N GLU A 244 4.54 -25.30 -4.73
CA GLU A 244 4.30 -26.46 -3.87
C GLU A 244 3.68 -26.04 -2.54
N GLU A 245 4.29 -25.10 -1.82
CA GLU A 245 3.83 -24.62 -0.51
C GLU A 245 2.40 -24.05 -0.56
N LEU A 246 2.12 -23.17 -1.54
CA LEU A 246 0.81 -22.55 -1.69
C LEU A 246 -0.24 -23.56 -2.21
N GLY A 247 0.16 -24.57 -2.98
CA GLY A 247 -0.69 -25.65 -3.42
C GLY A 247 -1.16 -26.53 -2.27
N VAL A 248 -0.28 -26.83 -1.30
CA VAL A 248 -0.60 -27.64 -0.11
C VAL A 248 -1.71 -27.01 0.73
N ILE A 249 -1.79 -25.68 0.80
CA ILE A 249 -2.85 -24.96 1.52
C ILE A 249 -4.13 -24.76 0.70
N GLY A 250 -4.24 -25.38 -0.48
CA GLY A 250 -5.45 -25.41 -1.31
C GLY A 250 -5.61 -24.25 -2.29
N LEU A 251 -4.57 -23.47 -2.55
CA LEU A 251 -4.58 -22.44 -3.58
C LEU A 251 -4.32 -23.05 -4.97
N LYS A 252 -4.96 -22.50 -6.01
CA LYS A 252 -4.71 -22.88 -7.39
C LYS A 252 -3.51 -22.10 -7.92
N VAL A 253 -2.34 -22.71 -7.96
CA VAL A 253 -1.10 -22.02 -8.32
C VAL A 253 -0.69 -22.25 -9.77
N SER A 254 -0.26 -21.20 -10.44
CA SER A 254 0.41 -21.23 -11.75
C SER A 254 1.73 -20.48 -11.70
N VAL A 255 2.74 -20.95 -12.42
CA VAL A 255 4.05 -20.30 -12.52
C VAL A 255 4.23 -19.80 -13.95
N VAL A 256 4.60 -18.53 -14.08
CA VAL A 256 4.88 -17.87 -15.36
C VAL A 256 6.31 -17.33 -15.34
N GLN A 257 7.07 -17.69 -16.37
CA GLN A 257 8.43 -17.23 -16.56
C GLN A 257 8.47 -16.39 -17.83
N GLU A 258 8.87 -15.13 -17.72
CA GLU A 258 8.88 -14.17 -18.79
C GLU A 258 10.27 -13.52 -18.95
N LYS A 259 10.53 -12.95 -20.14
CA LYS A 259 11.73 -12.16 -20.38
C LYS A 259 11.40 -10.69 -20.52
N GLY A 260 12.21 -9.82 -19.92
CA GLY A 260 12.06 -8.38 -20.11
C GLY A 260 12.23 -7.54 -18.85
N ASP A 261 11.57 -6.38 -18.84
CA ASP A 261 11.54 -5.48 -17.68
C ASP A 261 10.45 -5.94 -16.68
N PRO A 262 10.82 -6.33 -15.46
CA PRO A 262 9.87 -6.84 -14.46
C PRO A 262 8.76 -5.85 -14.13
N ARG A 263 9.03 -4.54 -14.22
CA ARG A 263 8.02 -3.49 -14.03
C ARG A 263 6.89 -3.60 -15.04
N ARG A 264 7.24 -3.82 -16.31
CA ARG A 264 6.28 -3.96 -17.40
C ARG A 264 5.60 -5.32 -17.36
N VAL A 265 6.38 -6.38 -17.25
CA VAL A 265 5.88 -7.76 -17.28
C VAL A 265 4.85 -8.00 -16.19
N LEU A 266 5.12 -7.60 -14.93
CA LEU A 266 4.19 -7.78 -13.82
C LEU A 266 2.86 -7.02 -14.04
N ILE A 267 2.92 -5.80 -14.56
CA ILE A 267 1.72 -5.00 -14.88
C ILE A 267 0.91 -5.68 -16.00
N GLU A 268 1.58 -6.13 -17.06
CA GLU A 268 0.95 -6.80 -18.21
C GLU A 268 0.34 -8.15 -17.81
N GLN A 269 1.06 -8.96 -17.04
CA GLN A 269 0.55 -10.24 -16.51
C GLN A 269 -0.66 -10.05 -15.61
N ALA A 270 -0.61 -9.08 -14.70
CA ALA A 270 -1.76 -8.76 -13.85
C ALA A 270 -2.96 -8.29 -14.66
N ARG A 271 -2.74 -7.43 -15.66
CA ARG A 271 -3.80 -6.90 -16.53
C ARG A 271 -4.41 -7.98 -17.42
N ALA A 272 -3.57 -8.76 -18.10
CA ALA A 272 -4.03 -9.80 -19.02
C ALA A 272 -4.81 -10.92 -18.31
N TRP A 273 -4.49 -11.15 -17.04
CA TRP A 273 -5.17 -12.15 -16.22
C TRP A 273 -6.30 -11.58 -15.36
N ASP A 274 -6.50 -10.27 -15.42
CA ASP A 274 -7.48 -9.55 -14.60
C ASP A 274 -7.32 -9.82 -13.10
N ALA A 275 -6.09 -9.62 -12.62
CA ALA A 275 -5.75 -9.86 -11.22
C ALA A 275 -6.38 -8.82 -10.28
N ASP A 276 -6.73 -9.26 -9.07
CA ASP A 276 -7.23 -8.39 -7.99
C ASP A 276 -6.09 -7.68 -7.27
N SER A 277 -4.96 -8.36 -7.14
CA SER A 277 -3.81 -7.80 -6.42
C SER A 277 -2.48 -8.36 -6.89
N ILE A 278 -1.44 -7.54 -6.71
CA ILE A 278 -0.04 -7.92 -6.88
C ILE A 278 0.66 -7.83 -5.53
N PHE A 279 1.36 -8.89 -5.14
CA PHE A 279 2.24 -8.92 -3.98
C PHE A 279 3.69 -8.89 -4.43
N VAL A 280 4.48 -8.01 -3.84
CA VAL A 280 5.92 -7.91 -4.07
C VAL A 280 6.68 -7.62 -2.79
N GLY A 281 7.92 -8.08 -2.70
CA GLY A 281 8.81 -7.71 -1.63
C GLY A 281 9.19 -6.23 -1.67
N GLY A 282 9.24 -5.60 -0.50
CA GLY A 282 9.72 -4.24 -0.32
C GLY A 282 11.07 -4.23 0.37
N ARG A 283 12.11 -3.70 -0.27
CA ARG A 283 13.44 -3.64 0.34
C ARG A 283 13.41 -2.88 1.66
N ARG A 284 14.03 -3.46 2.70
CA ARG A 284 14.47 -2.74 3.89
C ARG A 284 15.91 -2.34 3.68
N PHE A 285 16.21 -1.08 3.80
CA PHE A 285 17.60 -0.61 3.76
C PHE A 285 18.16 -0.50 5.17
N SER A 286 19.40 -0.95 5.36
CA SER A 286 20.06 -1.03 6.67
C SER A 286 20.55 0.32 7.20
N SER A 287 20.62 1.35 6.37
CA SER A 287 21.07 2.70 6.74
C SER A 287 19.96 3.74 6.73
N ALA A 288 20.08 4.77 7.58
CA ALA A 288 19.09 5.85 7.67
C ALA A 288 18.96 6.66 6.36
N PHE A 289 20.00 6.67 5.52
CA PHE A 289 20.03 7.36 4.23
C PHE A 289 19.36 6.55 3.11
N GLU A 290 19.37 5.22 3.20
CA GLU A 290 18.79 4.32 2.20
C GLU A 290 17.30 4.05 2.42
N ARG A 291 16.75 4.42 3.60
CA ARG A 291 15.34 4.20 3.98
C ARG A 291 14.32 4.90 3.09
N LEU A 292 14.75 5.81 2.23
CA LEU A 292 13.88 6.66 1.41
C LEU A 292 13.64 6.12 -0.01
N GLN A 293 14.12 4.92 -0.35
CA GLN A 293 13.93 4.39 -1.71
C GLN A 293 13.12 3.10 -1.72
N LEU A 294 11.87 3.22 -2.14
CA LEU A 294 11.08 2.08 -2.60
C LEU A 294 11.77 1.48 -3.85
N GLY A 295 11.90 0.15 -3.92
CA GLY A 295 12.48 -0.51 -5.09
C GLY A 295 11.78 -0.10 -6.40
N SER A 296 12.52 -0.07 -7.49
CA SER A 296 12.02 0.41 -8.80
C SER A 296 10.78 -0.37 -9.30
N VAL A 297 10.73 -1.68 -9.05
CA VAL A 297 9.59 -2.54 -9.40
C VAL A 297 8.38 -2.16 -8.55
N ALA A 298 8.51 -2.15 -7.23
CA ALA A 298 7.41 -1.78 -6.33
C ALA A 298 6.87 -0.37 -6.64
N THR A 299 7.77 0.61 -6.89
CA THR A 299 7.39 1.98 -7.29
C THR A 299 6.56 1.99 -8.58
N ALA A 300 6.97 1.22 -9.58
CA ALA A 300 6.24 1.14 -10.84
C ALA A 300 4.86 0.50 -10.67
N LEU A 301 4.77 -0.58 -9.89
CA LEU A 301 3.53 -1.29 -9.62
C LEU A 301 2.53 -0.42 -8.87
N VAL A 302 2.92 0.18 -7.73
CA VAL A 302 2.03 1.05 -6.95
C VAL A 302 1.57 2.28 -7.73
N THR A 303 2.33 2.69 -8.76
CA THR A 303 1.97 3.85 -9.59
C THR A 303 1.07 3.45 -10.76
N LYS A 304 1.34 2.31 -11.43
CA LYS A 304 0.78 1.99 -12.75
C LYS A 304 -0.12 0.76 -12.81
N ALA A 305 -0.12 -0.12 -11.79
CA ALA A 305 -1.00 -1.27 -11.80
C ALA A 305 -2.47 -0.85 -11.80
N HIS A 306 -3.32 -1.61 -12.48
CA HIS A 306 -4.78 -1.38 -12.48
C HIS A 306 -5.47 -1.95 -11.24
N CYS A 307 -4.82 -2.89 -10.56
CA CYS A 307 -5.29 -3.58 -9.36
C CYS A 307 -4.53 -3.14 -8.11
N SER A 308 -4.93 -3.64 -6.96
CA SER A 308 -4.28 -3.37 -5.69
C SER A 308 -2.84 -3.90 -5.65
N VAL A 309 -1.96 -3.19 -4.96
CA VAL A 309 -0.56 -3.62 -4.81
C VAL A 309 -0.20 -3.66 -3.33
N GLU A 310 0.28 -4.83 -2.90
CA GLU A 310 0.79 -5.01 -1.56
C GLU A 310 2.33 -5.12 -1.60
N VAL A 311 2.99 -4.16 -0.97
CA VAL A 311 4.43 -4.14 -0.79
C VAL A 311 4.72 -4.71 0.59
N VAL A 312 5.24 -5.93 0.61
CA VAL A 312 5.49 -6.68 1.85
C VAL A 312 6.85 -6.33 2.42
N ARG A 313 6.89 -6.02 3.71
CA ARG A 313 8.11 -5.71 4.47
C ARG A 313 8.13 -6.53 5.75
N SER A 314 9.31 -7.03 6.09
CA SER A 314 9.57 -7.79 7.33
C SER A 314 9.93 -6.89 8.49
#